data_f5adcf7dc7e9d28593c4b9add6112579
#
_entry.id   f5adcf7dc7e9d28593c4b9add6112579
#
_cell.length_a   1.000
_cell.length_b   1.000
_cell.length_c   1.000
_cell.angle_alpha   90.00
_cell.angle_beta   90.00
_cell.angle_gamma   90.00
#
_symmetry.space_group_name_H-M   'P 1'
#
loop_
_entity.id
_entity.type
_entity.pdbx_description
1 polymer ?
#
loop_
_entity_poly.entity_id
_entity_poly.type
_entity_poly.pdbx_seq_one_letter_code
_entity_poly.pdbx_strand_id
1 'polypeptide(L)'
;MSSFYIYWVATTLLVLLYLASAVTYVVKSDWVRETITGFGYPAYLVPLLTAVKIAAVIAILARFNVAISDLAYAGVLFHLLLSGLAHIGVRKPAGALPAAIGLGLLVVSFAMQNAAREVPSPYALTRQL
;
A
#
# COMPACT_ATOMS: atom_id res chain seq x y z
N MET A 1 11.06 21.60 4.47
CA MET A 1 9.62 21.95 4.35
C MET A 1 8.95 21.22 3.22
N SER A 2 9.51 21.29 1.98
CA SER A 2 8.91 20.59 0.83
C SER A 2 8.82 19.07 1.06
N SER A 3 9.85 18.46 1.62
CA SER A 3 9.83 17.01 1.91
C SER A 3 8.76 16.61 2.90
N PHE A 4 8.44 17.48 3.86
CA PHE A 4 7.33 17.27 4.79
C PHE A 4 6.00 17.17 4.06
N TYR A 5 5.72 18.11 3.17
CA TYR A 5 4.47 18.12 2.40
C TYR A 5 4.42 16.97 1.39
N ILE A 6 5.55 16.67 0.75
CA ILE A 6 5.63 15.54 -0.19
C ILE A 6 5.28 14.24 0.54
N TYR A 7 5.82 14.04 1.73
CA TYR A 7 5.48 12.86 2.54
C TYR A 7 3.99 12.77 2.81
N TRP A 8 3.39 13.86 3.32
CA TRP A 8 1.99 13.82 3.72
C TRP A 8 1.05 13.69 2.53
N VAL A 9 1.35 14.31 1.40
CA VAL A 9 0.56 14.14 0.18
C VAL A 9 0.64 12.68 -0.30
N ALA A 10 1.84 12.14 -0.42
CA ALA A 10 2.04 10.77 -0.88
C ALA A 10 1.39 9.77 0.07
N THR A 11 1.58 9.93 1.38
CA THR A 11 1.02 9.05 2.40
C THR A 11 -0.51 9.11 2.41
N THR A 12 -1.08 10.30 2.33
CA THR A 12 -2.53 10.46 2.29
C THR A 12 -3.13 9.78 1.07
N LEU A 13 -2.54 9.98 -0.11
CA LEU A 13 -3.01 9.34 -1.33
C LEU A 13 -2.87 7.81 -1.27
N LEU A 14 -1.76 7.31 -0.73
CA LEU A 14 -1.56 5.88 -0.55
C LEU A 14 -2.60 5.28 0.40
N VAL A 15 -2.84 5.95 1.53
CA VAL A 15 -3.85 5.52 2.51
C VAL A 15 -5.25 5.53 1.89
N LEU A 16 -5.60 6.57 1.15
CA LEU A 16 -6.90 6.65 0.48
C LEU A 16 -7.05 5.53 -0.56
N LEU A 17 -6.00 5.23 -1.31
CA LEU A 17 -6.01 4.12 -2.26
C LEU A 17 -6.28 2.79 -1.54
N TYR A 18 -5.61 2.55 -0.42
CA TYR A 18 -5.77 1.31 0.34
C TYR A 18 -7.13 1.22 1.04
N LEU A 19 -7.63 2.32 1.58
CA LEU A 19 -8.97 2.34 2.21
C LEU A 19 -10.05 2.15 1.16
N ALA A 20 -9.95 2.80 0.02
CA ALA A 20 -10.89 2.61 -1.08
C ALA A 20 -10.88 1.14 -1.56
N SER A 21 -9.71 0.54 -1.65
CA SER A 21 -9.57 -0.88 -1.98
C SER A 21 -10.22 -1.77 -0.92
N ALA A 22 -9.98 -1.52 0.36
CA ALA A 22 -10.58 -2.29 1.45
C ALA A 22 -12.10 -2.20 1.43
N VAL A 23 -12.66 -1.01 1.21
CA VAL A 23 -14.09 -0.81 1.07
C VAL A 23 -14.64 -1.61 -0.11
N THR A 24 -13.96 -1.58 -1.25
CA THR A 24 -14.35 -2.36 -2.43
C THR A 24 -14.35 -3.86 -2.13
N TYR A 25 -13.37 -4.35 -1.37
CA TYR A 25 -13.29 -5.76 -0.97
C TYR A 25 -14.48 -6.19 -0.10
N VAL A 26 -15.04 -5.28 0.67
CA VAL A 26 -16.22 -5.56 1.52
C VAL A 26 -17.51 -5.39 0.73
N VAL A 27 -17.67 -4.26 0.04
CA VAL A 27 -18.92 -3.89 -0.64
C VAL A 27 -19.14 -4.70 -1.91
N LYS A 28 -18.07 -4.94 -2.67
CA LYS A 28 -18.11 -5.69 -3.93
C LYS A 28 -17.34 -7.01 -3.79
N SER A 29 -17.57 -7.72 -2.70
CA SER A 29 -16.80 -8.93 -2.37
C SER A 29 -16.93 -10.02 -3.44
N ASP A 30 -18.10 -10.17 -4.06
CA ASP A 30 -18.29 -11.18 -5.11
C ASP A 30 -17.43 -10.87 -6.34
N TRP A 31 -17.42 -9.62 -6.77
CA TRP A 31 -16.57 -9.19 -7.89
C TRP A 31 -15.09 -9.37 -7.58
N VAL A 32 -14.66 -8.99 -6.38
CA VAL A 32 -13.29 -9.15 -5.93
C VAL A 32 -12.90 -10.63 -5.87
N ARG A 33 -13.79 -11.47 -5.35
CA ARG A 33 -13.56 -12.92 -5.27
C ARG A 33 -13.36 -13.51 -6.66
N GLU A 34 -14.18 -13.13 -7.62
CA GLU A 34 -14.05 -13.59 -9.00
C GLU A 34 -12.71 -13.13 -9.60
N THR A 35 -12.30 -11.90 -9.33
CA THR A 35 -11.01 -11.36 -9.81
C THR A 35 -9.84 -12.13 -9.20
N ILE A 36 -9.84 -12.34 -7.89
CA ILE A 36 -8.76 -13.04 -7.17
C ILE A 36 -8.66 -14.49 -7.62
N THR A 37 -9.79 -15.19 -7.74
CA THR A 37 -9.78 -16.58 -8.22
C THR A 37 -9.40 -16.67 -9.69
N GLY A 38 -9.73 -15.66 -10.47
CA GLY A 38 -9.29 -15.55 -11.87
C GLY A 38 -7.77 -15.41 -12.03
N PHE A 39 -7.08 -14.89 -11.00
CA PHE A 39 -5.62 -14.85 -10.96
C PHE A 39 -5.00 -16.19 -10.56
N GLY A 40 -5.82 -17.15 -10.12
CA GLY A 40 -5.33 -18.44 -9.62
C GLY A 40 -5.13 -18.49 -8.11
N TYR A 41 -5.58 -17.46 -7.38
CA TYR A 41 -5.47 -17.41 -5.92
C TYR A 41 -6.76 -17.92 -5.26
N PRO A 42 -6.65 -18.44 -4.02
CA PRO A 42 -7.84 -18.92 -3.31
C PRO A 42 -8.74 -17.77 -2.84
N ALA A 43 -10.04 -18.04 -2.76
CA ALA A 43 -11.04 -17.05 -2.37
C ALA A 43 -10.85 -16.52 -0.94
N TYR A 44 -10.23 -17.30 -0.03
CA TYR A 44 -10.00 -16.85 1.34
C TYR A 44 -9.05 -15.66 1.45
N LEU A 45 -8.33 -15.33 0.37
CA LEU A 45 -7.49 -14.12 0.36
C LEU A 45 -8.31 -12.84 0.45
N VAL A 46 -9.59 -12.84 0.07
CA VAL A 46 -10.40 -11.61 0.09
C VAL A 46 -10.51 -11.04 1.51
N PRO A 47 -11.01 -11.80 2.52
CA PRO A 47 -11.05 -11.26 3.88
C PRO A 47 -9.67 -11.06 4.48
N LEU A 48 -8.70 -11.91 4.16
CA LEU A 48 -7.33 -11.78 4.65
C LEU A 48 -6.70 -10.48 4.15
N LEU A 49 -6.77 -10.21 2.86
CA LEU A 49 -6.20 -8.99 2.29
C LEU A 49 -6.92 -7.74 2.79
N THR A 50 -8.22 -7.81 3.03
CA THR A 50 -8.97 -6.70 3.63
C THR A 50 -8.39 -6.35 5.00
N ALA A 51 -8.21 -7.35 5.86
CA ALA A 51 -7.65 -7.16 7.19
C ALA A 51 -6.21 -6.61 7.13
N VAL A 52 -5.39 -7.14 6.24
CA VAL A 52 -4.00 -6.72 6.07
C VAL A 52 -3.91 -5.27 5.56
N LYS A 53 -4.78 -4.87 4.63
CA LYS A 53 -4.84 -3.50 4.13
C LYS A 53 -5.13 -2.51 5.25
N ILE A 54 -6.11 -2.82 6.10
CA ILE A 54 -6.48 -1.96 7.23
C ILE A 54 -5.34 -1.91 8.24
N ALA A 55 -4.74 -3.06 8.56
CA ALA A 55 -3.62 -3.14 9.50
C ALA A 55 -2.43 -2.31 9.00
N ALA A 56 -2.13 -2.35 7.70
CA ALA A 56 -1.03 -1.58 7.12
C ALA A 56 -1.30 -0.08 7.22
N VAL A 57 -2.52 0.37 6.95
CA VAL A 57 -2.90 1.78 7.09
C VAL A 57 -2.70 2.24 8.53
N ILE A 58 -3.18 1.47 9.50
CA ILE A 58 -3.02 1.80 10.92
C ILE A 58 -1.54 1.88 11.30
N ALA A 59 -0.74 0.89 10.89
CA ALA A 59 0.68 0.84 11.22
C ALA A 59 1.45 2.04 10.66
N ILE A 60 1.12 2.48 9.45
CA ILE A 60 1.79 3.61 8.80
C ILE A 60 1.33 4.93 9.41
N LEU A 61 0.03 5.13 9.60
CA LEU A 61 -0.50 6.40 10.11
C LEU A 61 -0.24 6.59 11.61
N ALA A 62 -0.58 5.61 12.43
CA ALA A 62 -0.39 5.70 13.87
C ALA A 62 1.09 5.65 14.25
N ARG A 63 1.86 4.86 13.50
CA ARG A 63 3.31 4.75 13.66
C ARG A 63 3.74 4.62 15.13
N PHE A 64 3.02 3.78 15.85
CA PHE A 64 3.34 3.51 17.26
C PHE A 64 4.65 2.73 17.43
N ASN A 65 5.18 2.15 16.36
CA ASN A 65 6.47 1.48 16.33
C ASN A 65 7.05 1.59 14.92
N VAL A 66 8.27 2.13 14.81
CA VAL A 66 8.93 2.36 13.52
C VAL A 66 9.17 1.05 12.76
N ALA A 67 9.58 0.00 13.46
CA ALA A 67 9.84 -1.30 12.84
C ALA A 67 8.56 -1.89 12.24
N ILE A 68 7.43 -1.78 12.94
CA ILE A 68 6.13 -2.25 12.46
C ILE A 68 5.67 -1.40 11.27
N SER A 69 5.87 -0.09 11.32
CA SER A 69 5.58 0.79 10.19
C SER A 69 6.40 0.40 8.96
N ASP A 70 7.69 0.17 9.12
CA ASP A 70 8.56 -0.24 8.01
C ASP A 70 8.17 -1.63 7.49
N LEU A 71 7.77 -2.54 8.36
CA LEU A 71 7.24 -3.84 7.96
C LEU A 71 5.96 -3.68 7.12
N ALA A 72 5.07 -2.75 7.53
CA ALA A 72 3.86 -2.46 6.76
C ALA A 72 4.21 -1.92 5.37
N TYR A 73 5.18 -1.02 5.26
CA TYR A 73 5.66 -0.55 3.96
C TYR A 73 6.18 -1.69 3.09
N ALA A 74 6.93 -2.63 3.67
CA ALA A 74 7.43 -3.80 2.95
C ALA A 74 6.27 -4.67 2.47
N GLY A 75 5.28 -4.91 3.32
CA GLY A 75 4.10 -5.68 2.95
C GLY A 75 3.31 -5.04 1.82
N VAL A 76 3.13 -3.72 1.87
CA VAL A 76 2.47 -2.97 0.81
C VAL A 76 3.27 -3.06 -0.49
N LEU A 77 4.60 -2.96 -0.42
CA LEU A 77 5.46 -3.11 -1.59
C LEU A 77 5.24 -4.45 -2.29
N PHE A 78 5.32 -5.54 -1.55
CA PHE A 78 5.13 -6.88 -2.13
C PHE A 78 3.70 -7.07 -2.65
N HIS A 79 2.70 -6.57 -1.92
CA HIS A 79 1.31 -6.65 -2.36
C HIS A 79 1.10 -5.93 -3.69
N LEU A 80 1.63 -4.71 -3.84
CA LEU A 80 1.49 -3.94 -5.07
C LEU A 80 2.25 -4.57 -6.24
N LEU A 81 3.45 -5.11 -6.00
CA LEU A 81 4.20 -5.83 -7.02
C LEU A 81 3.43 -7.06 -7.51
N LEU A 82 2.91 -7.85 -6.57
CA LEU A 82 2.16 -9.06 -6.92
C LEU A 82 0.85 -8.71 -7.63
N SER A 83 0.16 -7.66 -7.19
CA SER A 83 -1.07 -7.20 -7.85
C SER A 83 -0.81 -6.78 -9.29
N GLY A 84 0.24 -5.99 -9.51
CA GLY A 84 0.62 -5.57 -10.85
C GLY A 84 0.97 -6.76 -11.75
N LEU A 85 1.77 -7.68 -11.23
CA LEU A 85 2.16 -8.90 -11.96
C LEU A 85 0.95 -9.79 -12.26
N ALA A 86 0.00 -9.91 -11.32
CA ALA A 86 -1.20 -10.71 -11.53
C ALA A 86 -2.05 -10.17 -12.68
N HIS A 87 -2.24 -8.85 -12.76
CA HIS A 87 -3.01 -8.24 -13.84
C HIS A 87 -2.30 -8.40 -15.20
N ILE A 88 -0.98 -8.23 -15.23
CA ILE A 88 -0.20 -8.44 -16.45
C ILE A 88 -0.24 -9.91 -16.86
N GLY A 89 -0.12 -10.82 -15.89
CA GLY A 89 -0.12 -12.26 -16.14
C GLY A 89 -1.40 -12.78 -16.76
N VAL A 90 -2.56 -12.20 -16.43
CA VAL A 90 -3.84 -12.57 -17.07
C VAL A 90 -4.16 -11.69 -18.29
N ARG A 91 -3.16 -10.98 -18.80
CA ARG A 91 -3.26 -10.14 -20.02
C ARG A 91 -4.28 -9.00 -19.89
N LYS A 92 -4.37 -8.42 -18.69
CA LYS A 92 -5.19 -7.22 -18.42
C LYS A 92 -4.31 -6.11 -17.83
N PRO A 93 -3.33 -5.59 -18.61
CA PRO A 93 -2.33 -4.67 -18.06
C PRO A 93 -2.94 -3.35 -17.56
N ALA A 94 -4.09 -2.92 -18.08
CA ALA A 94 -4.76 -1.73 -17.58
C ALA A 94 -5.15 -1.86 -16.11
N GLY A 95 -5.45 -3.07 -15.64
CA GLY A 95 -5.75 -3.34 -14.23
C GLY A 95 -4.53 -3.17 -13.31
N ALA A 96 -3.33 -3.17 -13.86
CA ALA A 96 -2.10 -2.94 -13.09
C ALA A 96 -1.85 -1.46 -12.80
N LEU A 97 -2.58 -0.53 -13.41
CA LEU A 97 -2.36 0.91 -13.24
C LEU A 97 -2.50 1.37 -11.79
N PRO A 98 -3.54 0.97 -11.03
CA PRO A 98 -3.62 1.33 -9.61
C PRO A 98 -2.41 0.84 -8.81
N ALA A 99 -1.91 -0.37 -9.10
CA ALA A 99 -0.72 -0.90 -8.44
C ALA A 99 0.52 -0.07 -8.76
N ALA A 100 0.68 0.36 -10.01
CA ALA A 100 1.81 1.20 -10.42
C ALA A 100 1.77 2.56 -9.73
N ILE A 101 0.60 3.18 -9.65
CA ILE A 101 0.41 4.45 -8.95
C ILE A 101 0.73 4.25 -7.46
N GLY A 102 0.21 3.19 -6.86
CA GLY A 102 0.48 2.86 -5.46
C GLY A 102 1.96 2.67 -5.18
N LEU A 103 2.69 2.02 -6.08
CA LEU A 103 4.14 1.82 -5.94
C LEU A 103 4.88 3.16 -5.92
N GLY A 104 4.53 4.09 -6.80
CA GLY A 104 5.13 5.42 -6.81
C GLY A 104 4.87 6.17 -5.51
N LEU A 105 3.62 6.15 -5.03
CA LEU A 105 3.24 6.78 -3.76
C LEU A 105 3.96 6.13 -2.58
N LEU A 106 4.09 4.81 -2.59
CA LEU A 106 4.77 4.05 -1.56
C LEU A 106 6.25 4.47 -1.45
N VAL A 107 6.95 4.52 -2.58
CA VAL A 107 8.37 4.88 -2.61
C VAL A 107 8.57 6.29 -2.06
N VAL A 108 7.75 7.24 -2.48
CA VAL A 108 7.86 8.62 -2.02
C VAL A 108 7.53 8.71 -0.52
N SER A 109 6.45 8.08 -0.08
CA SER A 109 6.06 8.07 1.34
C SER A 109 7.15 7.47 2.22
N PHE A 110 7.67 6.31 1.84
CA PHE A 110 8.73 5.65 2.60
C PHE A 110 10.00 6.48 2.63
N ALA A 111 10.45 6.96 1.47
CA ALA A 111 11.71 7.71 1.36
C ALA A 111 11.69 9.01 2.17
N MET A 112 10.55 9.70 2.21
CA MET A 112 10.41 11.02 2.82
C MET A 112 9.91 10.99 4.28
N GLN A 113 9.68 9.80 4.86
CA GLN A 113 9.08 9.71 6.19
C GLN A 113 9.90 10.40 7.28
N ASN A 114 11.22 10.39 7.17
CA ASN A 114 12.08 11.00 8.19
C ASN A 114 12.00 12.53 8.19
N ALA A 115 11.53 13.14 7.11
CA ALA A 115 11.31 14.57 7.05
C ALA A 115 10.06 15.03 7.80
N ALA A 116 9.12 14.11 8.07
CA ALA A 116 7.81 14.43 8.63
C ALA A 116 7.54 13.79 9.99
N ARG A 117 8.22 12.69 10.30
CA ARG A 117 7.98 11.93 11.53
C ARG A 117 9.11 12.12 12.53
N GLU A 118 8.77 12.10 13.81
CA GLU A 118 9.74 12.38 14.90
C GLU A 118 10.80 11.30 15.03
N VAL A 119 10.38 10.04 15.08
CA VAL A 119 11.31 8.91 15.22
C VAL A 119 11.70 8.43 13.82
N PRO A 120 12.99 8.52 13.46
CA PRO A 120 13.39 8.20 12.11
C PRO A 120 13.48 6.71 11.86
N SER A 121 13.20 6.32 10.59
CA SER A 121 13.51 4.99 10.09
C SER A 121 14.98 4.97 9.64
N PRO A 122 15.74 3.92 10.00
CA PRO A 122 17.13 3.79 9.54
C PRO A 122 17.26 3.50 8.04
N TYR A 123 16.15 3.13 7.39
CA TYR A 123 16.14 2.72 5.98
C TYR A 123 15.62 3.79 5.03
N ALA A 124 15.09 4.90 5.55
CA ALA A 124 14.58 6.00 4.74
C ALA A 124 15.66 7.08 4.56
N LEU A 125 15.36 8.06 3.70
CA LEU A 125 16.26 9.18 3.49
C LEU A 125 16.36 10.03 4.76
N THR A 126 17.49 10.71 4.92
CA THR A 126 17.75 11.51 6.11
C THR A 126 16.84 12.74 6.16
N ARG A 127 16.71 13.32 7.37
CA ARG A 127 15.89 14.52 7.59
C ARG A 127 16.38 15.75 6.86
N GLN A 128 17.65 15.76 6.48
CA GLN A 128 18.27 16.91 5.84
C GLN A 128 17.87 17.07 4.38
N LEU A 129 17.13 16.12 3.86
CA LEU A 129 16.55 16.22 2.53
C LEU A 129 15.22 16.96 2.58
#